data_262184bee2c282dba590759a52d78484
#
_entry.id   262184bee2c282dba590759a52d78484
#
_cell.length_a   1.000
_cell.length_b   1.000
_cell.length_c   1.000
_cell.angle_alpha   90.00
_cell.angle_beta   90.00
_cell.angle_gamma   90.00
#
_symmetry.space_group_name_H-M   'P 1'
#
loop_
_entity.id
_entity.type
_entity.pdbx_description
1 polymer ?
#
loop_
_entity_poly.entity_id
_entity_poly.type
_entity_poly.pdbx_seq_one_letter_code
_entity_poly.pdbx_strand_id
1 'polypeptide(L)'
;MIDLHMHTVYSDGDKTVEEILKLCEEKHLEYISITDHNNCMQYKDEAFNKNIFSGKVIKGVELQGSVLNKCIEILAYDYNIDILSEWINKYFSEEKLRERRNNQKVRFLEICDKNGLKYDESKIIYPKKVTAFIERSIYDEIIRYEENREKLGEYAKHFGLFYRKCLTNIESPFYMNYTIDYPTYEEIVDSIHMAGGKAFLAHPFEYKFNNTLEFIDEIRKIRELDGIECYHPSAEEDNRINILKEYANKNNLYISGGSDYHGSPKPDIEIGSGKGSLQIHKDIIEKWHRD
;
A
#
# COMPACT_ATOMS: atom_id res chain seq x y z
N MET A 1 9.85 19.89 9.65
CA MET A 1 9.40 18.48 9.65
C MET A 1 9.07 18.04 8.23
N ILE A 2 8.96 16.73 7.99
CA ILE A 2 8.65 16.17 6.68
C ILE A 2 7.58 15.08 6.78
N ASP A 3 6.90 14.77 5.67
CA ASP A 3 5.99 13.62 5.52
C ASP A 3 6.12 13.05 4.10
N LEU A 4 6.64 11.83 3.99
CA LEU A 4 6.97 11.24 2.70
C LEU A 4 6.02 10.10 2.29
N HIS A 5 4.87 9.93 2.99
CA HIS A 5 3.93 8.87 2.71
C HIS A 5 2.49 9.35 2.93
N MET A 6 1.81 9.71 1.85
CA MET A 6 0.43 10.20 1.86
C MET A 6 -0.31 9.80 0.58
N HIS A 7 -1.62 9.61 0.69
CA HIS A 7 -2.50 9.19 -0.39
C HIS A 7 -3.56 10.22 -0.72
N THR A 8 -3.96 10.24 -1.99
CA THR A 8 -4.98 11.15 -2.53
C THR A 8 -6.12 10.38 -3.21
N VAL A 9 -7.03 11.12 -3.82
CA VAL A 9 -8.10 10.55 -4.68
C VAL A 9 -7.58 9.82 -5.92
N TYR A 10 -6.28 9.93 -6.23
CA TYR A 10 -5.63 9.17 -7.31
C TYR A 10 -5.43 7.69 -6.96
N SER A 11 -5.54 7.32 -5.68
CA SER A 11 -5.61 5.92 -5.21
C SER A 11 -6.80 5.69 -4.27
N ASP A 12 -6.57 5.63 -2.99
CA ASP A 12 -7.56 5.28 -1.97
C ASP A 12 -7.70 6.30 -0.84
N GLY A 13 -7.01 7.43 -0.93
CA GLY A 13 -7.28 8.60 -0.12
C GLY A 13 -8.57 9.32 -0.54
N ASP A 14 -9.07 10.23 0.29
CA ASP A 14 -10.28 11.02 0.01
C ASP A 14 -10.02 12.50 -0.26
N LYS A 15 -8.77 12.95 -0.17
CA LYS A 15 -8.37 14.33 -0.44
C LYS A 15 -7.77 14.48 -1.84
N THR A 16 -8.05 15.61 -2.47
CA THR A 16 -7.38 16.02 -3.71
C THR A 16 -5.93 16.43 -3.43
N VAL A 17 -5.08 16.46 -4.47
CA VAL A 17 -3.72 16.99 -4.35
C VAL A 17 -3.71 18.40 -3.77
N GLU A 18 -4.63 19.25 -4.21
CA GLU A 18 -4.76 20.63 -3.71
C GLU A 18 -5.03 20.68 -2.20
N GLU A 19 -5.94 19.84 -1.70
CA GLU A 19 -6.24 19.75 -0.27
C GLU A 19 -5.04 19.24 0.54
N ILE A 20 -4.32 18.23 0.04
CA ILE A 20 -3.09 17.72 0.68
C ILE A 20 -2.04 18.84 0.75
N LEU A 21 -1.78 19.56 -0.35
CA LEU A 21 -0.82 20.66 -0.36
C LEU A 21 -1.16 21.76 0.64
N LYS A 22 -2.46 22.12 0.78
CA LYS A 22 -2.92 23.07 1.79
C LYS A 22 -2.67 22.57 3.21
N LEU A 23 -3.00 21.33 3.51
CA LEU A 23 -2.77 20.73 4.83
C LEU A 23 -1.27 20.68 5.16
N CYS A 24 -0.41 20.36 4.19
CA CYS A 24 1.03 20.35 4.37
C CYS A 24 1.59 21.75 4.64
N GLU A 25 1.07 22.78 3.96
CA GLU A 25 1.44 24.19 4.20
C GLU A 25 1.00 24.64 5.60
N GLU A 26 -0.22 24.32 6.01
CA GLU A 26 -0.74 24.63 7.37
C GLU A 26 0.10 23.96 8.48
N LYS A 27 0.61 22.76 8.22
CA LYS A 27 1.51 22.02 9.13
C LYS A 27 2.96 22.46 9.04
N HIS A 28 3.30 23.41 8.17
CA HIS A 28 4.66 23.93 7.94
C HIS A 28 5.69 22.83 7.63
N LEU A 29 5.32 21.86 6.80
CA LEU A 29 6.22 20.80 6.37
C LEU A 29 7.28 21.37 5.41
N GLU A 30 8.52 20.87 5.52
CA GLU A 30 9.62 21.30 4.66
C GLU A 30 9.72 20.45 3.38
N TYR A 31 9.48 19.13 3.50
CA TYR A 31 9.44 18.18 2.41
C TYR A 31 8.23 17.26 2.54
N ILE A 32 7.64 16.96 1.40
CA ILE A 32 6.52 16.00 1.32
C ILE A 32 6.70 15.05 0.15
N SER A 33 6.01 13.90 0.22
CA SER A 33 5.81 13.04 -0.94
C SER A 33 4.38 12.51 -0.94
N ILE A 34 3.72 12.57 -2.09
CA ILE A 34 2.41 11.94 -2.32
C ILE A 34 2.68 10.62 -3.01
N THR A 35 2.34 9.51 -2.35
CA THR A 35 2.75 8.16 -2.74
C THR A 35 1.57 7.28 -3.11
N ASP A 36 0.65 7.81 -3.91
CA ASP A 36 -0.54 7.07 -4.35
C ASP A 36 -0.21 5.67 -4.84
N HIS A 37 -1.06 4.69 -4.53
CA HIS A 37 -0.85 3.29 -4.91
C HIS A 37 -0.81 3.10 -6.42
N ASN A 38 0.29 2.51 -6.92
CA ASN A 38 0.44 2.05 -8.30
C ASN A 38 0.10 3.10 -9.36
N ASN A 39 0.32 4.37 -9.03
CA ASN A 39 -0.08 5.51 -9.86
C ASN A 39 0.85 6.71 -9.64
N CYS A 40 1.31 7.32 -10.72
CA CYS A 40 2.14 8.53 -10.70
C CYS A 40 1.40 9.76 -11.25
N MET A 41 0.10 9.65 -11.57
CA MET A 41 -0.65 10.72 -12.22
C MET A 41 -0.93 11.90 -11.29
N GLN A 42 -0.87 11.73 -9.98
CA GLN A 42 -0.95 12.81 -9.00
C GLN A 42 0.05 13.93 -9.29
N TYR A 43 1.25 13.60 -9.82
CA TYR A 43 2.27 14.60 -10.16
C TYR A 43 1.99 15.37 -11.45
N LYS A 44 0.94 15.03 -12.20
CA LYS A 44 0.44 15.78 -13.35
C LYS A 44 -0.76 16.67 -12.99
N ASP A 45 -1.17 16.69 -11.71
CA ASP A 45 -2.25 17.54 -11.23
C ASP A 45 -1.88 19.02 -11.29
N GLU A 46 -2.81 19.85 -11.76
CA GLU A 46 -2.60 21.29 -11.91
C GLU A 46 -2.37 22.02 -10.57
N ALA A 47 -2.71 21.40 -9.45
CA ALA A 47 -2.49 21.96 -8.11
C ALA A 47 -1.01 22.29 -7.85
N PHE A 48 -0.08 21.52 -8.42
CA PHE A 48 1.35 21.81 -8.29
C PHE A 48 1.79 23.12 -8.98
N ASN A 49 1.00 23.64 -9.92
CA ASN A 49 1.26 24.90 -10.59
C ASN A 49 0.72 26.12 -9.83
N LYS A 50 -0.01 25.92 -8.74
CA LYS A 50 -0.72 26.99 -8.00
C LYS A 50 0.09 27.61 -6.87
N ASN A 51 1.33 27.18 -6.63
CA ASN A 51 2.21 27.65 -5.53
C ASN A 51 1.52 27.58 -4.14
N ILE A 52 0.76 26.52 -3.89
CA ILE A 52 -0.02 26.32 -2.64
C ILE A 52 0.91 25.92 -1.48
N PHE A 53 1.93 25.15 -1.78
CA PHE A 53 2.89 24.63 -0.81
C PHE A 53 4.26 25.29 -1.03
N SER A 54 4.82 25.86 0.03
CA SER A 54 6.12 26.56 -0.01
C SER A 54 7.32 25.65 0.21
N GLY A 55 7.10 24.44 0.72
CA GLY A 55 8.13 23.41 0.88
C GLY A 55 8.47 22.71 -0.43
N LYS A 56 9.20 21.60 -0.34
CA LYS A 56 9.66 20.81 -1.48
C LYS A 56 8.91 19.50 -1.62
N VAL A 57 8.67 19.08 -2.85
CA VAL A 57 7.95 17.83 -3.16
C VAL A 57 8.93 16.83 -3.75
N ILE A 58 9.15 15.73 -3.04
CA ILE A 58 9.87 14.56 -3.52
C ILE A 58 8.87 13.66 -4.27
N LYS A 59 9.17 13.30 -5.51
CA LYS A 59 8.33 12.38 -6.26
C LYS A 59 8.33 11.01 -5.60
N GLY A 60 7.16 10.48 -5.26
CA GLY A 60 6.98 9.17 -4.65
C GLY A 60 5.80 8.42 -5.22
N VAL A 61 5.82 7.12 -5.06
CA VAL A 61 4.73 6.20 -5.37
C VAL A 61 4.86 4.97 -4.49
N GLU A 62 3.75 4.39 -4.08
CA GLU A 62 3.72 3.12 -3.38
C GLU A 62 3.29 2.01 -4.34
N LEU A 63 4.18 1.03 -4.56
CA LEU A 63 3.98 -0.05 -5.52
C LEU A 63 3.70 -1.37 -4.80
N GLN A 64 2.57 -1.99 -5.14
CA GLN A 64 2.17 -3.29 -4.62
C GLN A 64 2.86 -4.42 -5.38
N GLY A 65 3.40 -5.37 -4.63
CA GLY A 65 4.08 -6.53 -5.19
C GLY A 65 3.98 -7.77 -4.32
N SER A 66 4.68 -8.82 -4.76
CA SER A 66 4.70 -10.09 -4.06
C SER A 66 6.11 -10.65 -3.91
N VAL A 67 6.38 -11.26 -2.76
CA VAL A 67 7.63 -11.97 -2.46
C VAL A 67 7.35 -13.04 -1.39
N LEU A 68 7.99 -14.21 -1.51
CA LEU A 68 7.90 -15.28 -0.52
C LEU A 68 6.44 -15.63 -0.12
N ASN A 69 5.54 -15.66 -1.09
CA ASN A 69 4.09 -15.85 -0.91
C ASN A 69 3.41 -14.80 -0.01
N LYS A 70 3.95 -13.57 0.02
CA LYS A 70 3.37 -12.42 0.72
C LYS A 70 3.16 -11.26 -0.24
N CYS A 71 2.08 -10.52 -0.04
CA CYS A 71 1.93 -9.21 -0.66
C CYS A 71 2.66 -8.19 0.20
N ILE A 72 3.42 -7.32 -0.45
CA ILE A 72 4.19 -6.24 0.17
C ILE A 72 4.04 -4.96 -0.64
N GLU A 73 4.49 -3.85 -0.07
CA GLU A 73 4.48 -2.54 -0.71
C GLU A 73 5.88 -1.92 -0.66
N ILE A 74 6.26 -1.30 -1.78
CA ILE A 74 7.56 -0.67 -1.95
C ILE A 74 7.34 0.80 -2.29
N LEU A 75 7.85 1.68 -1.45
CA LEU A 75 7.91 3.12 -1.74
C LEU A 75 9.07 3.38 -2.69
N ALA A 76 8.76 4.03 -3.81
CA ALA A 76 9.76 4.56 -4.72
C ALA A 76 9.88 6.07 -4.53
N TYR A 77 11.12 6.58 -4.51
CA TYR A 77 11.38 8.02 -4.45
C TYR A 77 12.39 8.46 -5.53
N ASP A 78 12.34 9.73 -5.91
CA ASP A 78 13.30 10.39 -6.82
C ASP A 78 13.43 9.73 -8.19
N TYR A 79 12.35 9.21 -8.75
CA TYR A 79 12.33 8.50 -10.02
C TYR A 79 11.90 9.39 -11.20
N ASN A 80 12.21 8.94 -12.41
CA ASN A 80 11.65 9.48 -13.63
C ASN A 80 10.20 9.00 -13.82
N ILE A 81 9.24 9.93 -13.77
CA ILE A 81 7.81 9.63 -13.83
C ILE A 81 7.43 8.88 -15.12
N ASP A 82 7.95 9.28 -16.27
CA ASP A 82 7.53 8.71 -17.55
C ASP A 82 8.00 7.25 -17.66
N ILE A 83 9.24 6.97 -17.25
CA ILE A 83 9.80 5.61 -17.25
C ILE A 83 9.03 4.69 -16.29
N LEU A 84 8.81 5.14 -15.06
CA LEU A 84 8.13 4.32 -14.05
C LEU A 84 6.64 4.16 -14.37
N SER A 85 5.97 5.20 -14.89
CA SER A 85 4.57 5.11 -15.31
C SER A 85 4.36 4.12 -16.46
N GLU A 86 5.30 4.02 -17.40
CA GLU A 86 5.23 3.02 -18.47
C GLU A 86 5.25 1.59 -17.89
N TRP A 87 6.15 1.34 -16.93
CA TRP A 87 6.20 0.04 -16.25
C TRP A 87 4.94 -0.21 -15.42
N ILE A 88 4.46 0.77 -14.64
CA ILE A 88 3.23 0.65 -13.83
C ILE A 88 2.05 0.24 -14.72
N ASN A 89 1.90 0.84 -15.89
CA ASN A 89 0.80 0.55 -16.81
C ASN A 89 0.76 -0.92 -17.29
N LYS A 90 1.88 -1.64 -17.30
CA LYS A 90 1.89 -3.08 -17.65
C LYS A 90 1.10 -3.93 -16.67
N TYR A 91 1.06 -3.51 -15.38
CA TYR A 91 0.45 -4.29 -14.30
C TYR A 91 -0.82 -3.65 -13.74
N PHE A 92 -0.92 -2.32 -13.80
CA PHE A 92 -1.94 -1.55 -13.09
C PHE A 92 -2.77 -0.62 -14.00
N SER A 93 -2.69 -0.77 -15.34
CA SER A 93 -3.66 -0.10 -16.22
C SER A 93 -5.08 -0.52 -15.90
N GLU A 94 -6.07 0.31 -16.24
CA GLU A 94 -7.47 0.00 -15.99
C GLU A 94 -7.90 -1.35 -16.59
N GLU A 95 -7.36 -1.69 -17.77
CA GLU A 95 -7.58 -2.99 -18.41
C GLU A 95 -7.04 -4.13 -17.54
N LYS A 96 -5.80 -4.02 -17.06
CA LYS A 96 -5.16 -5.03 -16.19
C LYS A 96 -5.87 -5.17 -14.84
N LEU A 97 -6.33 -4.07 -14.27
CA LEU A 97 -7.12 -4.10 -13.04
C LEU A 97 -8.48 -4.78 -13.26
N ARG A 98 -9.12 -4.59 -14.40
CA ARG A 98 -10.36 -5.31 -14.77
C ARG A 98 -10.11 -6.81 -14.95
N GLU A 99 -9.04 -7.18 -15.66
CA GLU A 99 -8.62 -8.57 -15.84
C GLU A 99 -8.36 -9.24 -14.49
N ARG A 100 -7.55 -8.63 -13.63
CA ARG A 100 -7.27 -9.10 -12.26
C ARG A 100 -8.54 -9.33 -11.47
N ARG A 101 -9.43 -8.36 -11.45
CA ARG A 101 -10.70 -8.44 -10.73
C ARG A 101 -11.59 -9.58 -11.23
N ASN A 102 -11.61 -9.83 -12.55
CA ASN A 102 -12.32 -10.97 -13.13
C ASN A 102 -11.70 -12.29 -12.66
N ASN A 103 -10.39 -12.40 -12.69
CA ASN A 103 -9.68 -13.59 -12.21
C ASN A 103 -9.90 -13.83 -10.70
N GLN A 104 -9.90 -12.78 -9.90
CA GLN A 104 -10.24 -12.85 -8.47
C GLN A 104 -11.66 -13.33 -8.25
N LYS A 105 -12.64 -12.82 -9.02
CA LYS A 105 -14.01 -13.33 -8.96
C LYS A 105 -14.07 -14.83 -9.23
N VAL A 106 -13.46 -15.29 -10.32
CA VAL A 106 -13.46 -16.71 -10.69
C VAL A 106 -12.89 -17.56 -9.56
N ARG A 107 -11.69 -17.20 -9.05
CA ARG A 107 -11.05 -17.95 -7.95
C ARG A 107 -11.87 -17.96 -6.67
N PHE A 108 -12.53 -16.84 -6.34
CA PHE A 108 -13.37 -16.83 -5.14
C PHE A 108 -14.63 -17.69 -5.31
N LEU A 109 -15.26 -17.72 -6.49
CA LEU A 109 -16.39 -18.59 -6.75
C LEU A 109 -16.01 -20.07 -6.71
N GLU A 110 -14.84 -20.45 -7.25
CA GLU A 110 -14.29 -21.80 -7.11
C GLU A 110 -14.08 -22.20 -5.63
N ILE A 111 -13.62 -21.25 -4.79
CA ILE A 111 -13.52 -21.46 -3.35
C ILE A 111 -14.90 -21.64 -2.73
N CYS A 112 -15.90 -20.87 -3.14
CA CYS A 112 -17.28 -21.03 -2.69
C CYS A 112 -17.83 -22.42 -3.03
N ASP A 113 -17.65 -22.87 -4.26
CA ASP A 113 -18.10 -24.20 -4.74
C ASP A 113 -17.41 -25.30 -3.95
N LYS A 114 -16.09 -25.24 -3.79
CA LYS A 114 -15.31 -26.22 -3.01
C LYS A 114 -15.78 -26.35 -1.56
N ASN A 115 -16.26 -25.25 -0.98
CA ASN A 115 -16.74 -25.21 0.41
C ASN A 115 -18.27 -25.36 0.51
N GLY A 116 -18.96 -25.60 -0.61
CA GLY A 116 -20.41 -25.77 -0.67
C GLY A 116 -21.17 -24.54 -0.19
N LEU A 117 -20.69 -23.35 -0.53
CA LEU A 117 -21.41 -22.10 -0.31
C LEU A 117 -22.35 -21.82 -1.48
N LYS A 118 -23.58 -21.44 -1.18
CA LYS A 118 -24.59 -21.06 -2.17
C LYS A 118 -24.40 -19.61 -2.60
N TYR A 119 -24.59 -19.33 -3.89
CA TYR A 119 -24.63 -17.99 -4.44
C TYR A 119 -25.42 -17.95 -5.74
N ASP A 120 -25.87 -16.77 -6.14
CA ASP A 120 -26.43 -16.49 -7.45
C ASP A 120 -25.47 -15.51 -8.17
N GLU A 121 -24.69 -16.04 -9.12
CA GLU A 121 -23.69 -15.25 -9.83
C GLU A 121 -24.28 -14.01 -10.51
N SER A 122 -25.55 -14.07 -10.96
CA SER A 122 -26.23 -12.95 -11.62
C SER A 122 -26.48 -11.76 -10.68
N LYS A 123 -26.40 -11.96 -9.37
CA LYS A 123 -26.57 -10.93 -8.33
C LYS A 123 -25.26 -10.32 -7.86
N ILE A 124 -24.12 -10.84 -8.30
CA ILE A 124 -22.81 -10.29 -7.97
C ILE A 124 -22.55 -9.06 -8.84
N ILE A 125 -22.62 -7.89 -8.23
CA ILE A 125 -22.48 -6.60 -8.92
C ILE A 125 -21.03 -6.14 -8.81
N TYR A 126 -20.39 -5.85 -9.96
CA TYR A 126 -19.06 -5.27 -9.98
C TYR A 126 -19.05 -3.87 -9.36
N PRO A 127 -18.13 -3.56 -8.46
CA PRO A 127 -17.97 -2.22 -7.93
C PRO A 127 -17.69 -1.20 -9.06
N LYS A 128 -18.17 0.04 -8.90
CA LYS A 128 -17.93 1.11 -9.88
C LYS A 128 -16.45 1.43 -10.06
N LYS A 129 -15.72 1.60 -8.94
CA LYS A 129 -14.26 1.78 -8.97
C LYS A 129 -13.60 0.45 -9.33
N VAL A 130 -12.70 0.45 -10.32
CA VAL A 130 -11.97 -0.76 -10.76
C VAL A 130 -11.04 -1.29 -9.69
N THR A 131 -10.56 -0.43 -8.80
CA THR A 131 -9.70 -0.77 -7.65
C THR A 131 -10.46 -1.35 -6.45
N ALA A 132 -11.80 -1.26 -6.45
CA ALA A 132 -12.60 -1.79 -5.34
C ALA A 132 -12.69 -3.32 -5.37
N PHE A 133 -12.68 -3.93 -4.20
CA PHE A 133 -12.67 -5.38 -4.00
C PHE A 133 -13.95 -6.05 -4.52
N ILE A 134 -13.82 -6.92 -5.51
CA ILE A 134 -14.93 -7.77 -6.01
C ILE A 134 -15.35 -8.78 -4.95
N GLU A 135 -14.42 -9.18 -4.10
CA GLU A 135 -14.64 -10.12 -2.99
C GLU A 135 -15.71 -9.59 -2.02
N ARG A 136 -15.80 -8.27 -1.85
CA ARG A 136 -16.87 -7.68 -1.05
C ARG A 136 -18.24 -7.96 -1.65
N SER A 137 -18.39 -7.82 -2.97
CA SER A 137 -19.67 -8.08 -3.65
C SER A 137 -20.06 -9.56 -3.61
N ILE A 138 -19.08 -10.46 -3.71
CA ILE A 138 -19.30 -11.90 -3.56
C ILE A 138 -19.69 -12.24 -2.12
N TYR A 139 -18.97 -11.69 -1.15
CA TYR A 139 -19.30 -11.86 0.27
C TYR A 139 -20.72 -11.40 0.58
N ASP A 140 -21.12 -10.22 0.11
CA ASP A 140 -22.44 -9.67 0.33
C ASP A 140 -23.54 -10.55 -0.32
N GLU A 141 -23.23 -11.27 -1.39
CA GLU A 141 -24.14 -12.26 -1.99
C GLU A 141 -24.20 -13.55 -1.17
N ILE A 142 -23.06 -14.15 -0.81
CA ILE A 142 -23.05 -15.44 -0.11
C ILE A 142 -23.68 -15.36 1.29
N ILE A 143 -23.57 -14.24 2.00
CA ILE A 143 -24.19 -14.08 3.32
C ILE A 143 -25.72 -13.88 3.29
N ARG A 144 -26.35 -13.78 2.11
CA ARG A 144 -27.83 -13.77 1.98
C ARG A 144 -28.43 -15.12 2.34
N TYR A 145 -27.70 -16.20 2.15
CA TYR A 145 -28.14 -17.57 2.40
C TYR A 145 -27.90 -17.94 3.87
N GLU A 146 -28.96 -18.40 4.54
CA GLU A 146 -28.90 -18.78 5.97
C GLU A 146 -27.88 -19.89 6.20
N GLU A 147 -27.90 -20.91 5.36
CA GLU A 147 -26.98 -22.06 5.43
C GLU A 147 -25.50 -21.64 5.34
N ASN A 148 -25.23 -20.60 4.53
CA ASN A 148 -23.87 -20.04 4.43
C ASN A 148 -23.50 -19.28 5.71
N ARG A 149 -24.43 -18.51 6.29
CA ARG A 149 -24.19 -17.83 7.58
C ARG A 149 -23.89 -18.81 8.71
N GLU A 150 -24.62 -19.93 8.74
CA GLU A 150 -24.35 -20.99 9.71
C GLU A 150 -22.96 -21.59 9.54
N LYS A 151 -22.56 -21.90 8.28
CA LYS A 151 -21.21 -22.43 7.97
C LYS A 151 -20.10 -21.46 8.30
N LEU A 152 -20.28 -20.16 8.00
CA LEU A 152 -19.28 -19.12 8.21
C LEU A 152 -19.22 -18.65 9.68
N GLY A 153 -20.30 -18.86 10.46
CA GLY A 153 -20.34 -18.48 11.86
C GLY A 153 -20.05 -17.00 12.09
N GLU A 154 -19.06 -16.69 12.92
CA GLU A 154 -18.65 -15.30 13.20
C GLU A 154 -18.16 -14.55 11.95
N TYR A 155 -17.61 -15.23 10.96
CA TYR A 155 -17.10 -14.63 9.73
C TYR A 155 -18.20 -14.09 8.81
N ALA A 156 -19.46 -14.49 9.01
CA ALA A 156 -20.62 -13.95 8.30
C ALA A 156 -21.04 -12.56 8.79
N LYS A 157 -20.49 -12.07 9.92
CA LYS A 157 -20.90 -10.79 10.54
C LYS A 157 -20.28 -9.57 9.87
N HIS A 158 -19.05 -9.71 9.36
CA HIS A 158 -18.31 -8.57 8.84
C HIS A 158 -17.28 -8.97 7.79
N PHE A 159 -17.35 -8.37 6.60
CA PHE A 159 -16.43 -8.65 5.49
C PHE A 159 -14.94 -8.54 5.89
N GLY A 160 -14.55 -7.50 6.59
CA GLY A 160 -13.16 -7.31 6.99
C GLY A 160 -12.63 -8.42 7.91
N LEU A 161 -13.51 -9.05 8.74
CA LEU A 161 -13.13 -10.22 9.52
C LEU A 161 -12.96 -11.46 8.62
N PHE A 162 -13.92 -11.69 7.72
CA PHE A 162 -13.85 -12.76 6.72
C PHE A 162 -12.61 -12.62 5.83
N TYR A 163 -12.35 -11.41 5.31
CA TYR A 163 -11.17 -11.12 4.49
C TYR A 163 -9.88 -11.52 5.23
N ARG A 164 -9.66 -10.95 6.43
CA ARG A 164 -8.42 -11.19 7.19
C ARG A 164 -8.27 -12.60 7.75
N LYS A 165 -9.36 -13.28 8.15
CA LYS A 165 -9.31 -14.59 8.82
C LYS A 165 -9.57 -15.75 7.88
N CYS A 166 -10.19 -15.49 6.73
CA CYS A 166 -10.53 -16.51 5.77
C CYS A 166 -9.76 -16.33 4.46
N LEU A 167 -9.95 -15.22 3.73
CA LEU A 167 -9.38 -15.08 2.39
C LEU A 167 -7.85 -14.91 2.39
N THR A 168 -7.27 -14.22 3.37
CA THR A 168 -5.82 -13.99 3.43
C THR A 168 -5.07 -14.93 4.40
N ASN A 169 -5.77 -15.84 5.08
CA ASN A 169 -5.16 -16.80 5.99
C ASN A 169 -4.90 -18.13 5.27
N ILE A 170 -3.63 -18.49 5.09
CA ILE A 170 -3.22 -19.72 4.39
C ILE A 170 -3.77 -21.02 5.00
N GLU A 171 -4.06 -21.02 6.29
CA GLU A 171 -4.65 -22.18 6.99
C GLU A 171 -6.18 -22.28 6.81
N SER A 172 -6.79 -21.27 6.19
CA SER A 172 -8.23 -21.23 5.98
C SER A 172 -8.65 -22.08 4.77
N PRO A 173 -9.77 -22.83 4.85
CA PRO A 173 -10.34 -23.48 3.67
C PRO A 173 -10.82 -22.49 2.61
N PHE A 174 -10.94 -21.22 2.96
CA PHE A 174 -11.32 -20.12 2.06
C PHE A 174 -10.11 -19.30 1.56
N TYR A 175 -8.88 -19.76 1.83
CA TYR A 175 -7.69 -19.03 1.42
C TYR A 175 -7.65 -18.77 -0.08
N MET A 176 -7.43 -17.53 -0.45
CA MET A 176 -7.21 -17.08 -1.82
C MET A 176 -5.79 -16.52 -1.95
N ASN A 177 -5.01 -17.08 -2.85
CA ASN A 177 -3.66 -16.58 -3.10
C ASN A 177 -3.72 -15.29 -3.93
N TYR A 178 -3.42 -14.17 -3.30
CA TYR A 178 -3.35 -12.86 -3.94
C TYR A 178 -1.99 -12.58 -4.58
N THR A 179 -0.92 -13.29 -4.19
CA THR A 179 0.44 -12.98 -4.67
C THR A 179 0.61 -13.15 -6.17
N ILE A 180 -0.20 -14.01 -6.79
CA ILE A 180 -0.18 -14.23 -8.25
C ILE A 180 -0.78 -13.06 -9.05
N ASP A 181 -1.40 -12.12 -8.39
CA ASP A 181 -2.04 -10.96 -9.03
C ASP A 181 -1.11 -9.76 -9.17
N TYR A 182 0.06 -9.80 -8.54
CA TYR A 182 0.99 -8.68 -8.44
C TYR A 182 2.33 -9.00 -9.08
N PRO A 183 3.07 -7.98 -9.57
CA PRO A 183 4.46 -8.16 -9.98
C PRO A 183 5.30 -8.66 -8.80
N THR A 184 6.41 -9.31 -9.11
CA THR A 184 7.35 -9.73 -8.08
C THR A 184 8.08 -8.54 -7.48
N TYR A 185 8.54 -8.69 -6.26
CA TYR A 185 9.38 -7.72 -5.57
C TYR A 185 10.61 -7.31 -6.41
N GLU A 186 11.27 -8.28 -7.05
CA GLU A 186 12.43 -8.05 -7.91
C GLU A 186 12.09 -7.16 -9.10
N GLU A 187 10.96 -7.43 -9.79
CA GLU A 187 10.50 -6.63 -10.91
C GLU A 187 10.21 -5.18 -10.48
N ILE A 188 9.66 -4.98 -9.28
CA ILE A 188 9.40 -3.64 -8.73
C ILE A 188 10.71 -2.91 -8.47
N VAL A 189 11.64 -3.51 -7.71
CA VAL A 189 12.91 -2.87 -7.36
C VAL A 189 13.71 -2.55 -8.62
N ASP A 190 13.76 -3.48 -9.59
CA ASP A 190 14.45 -3.26 -10.87
C ASP A 190 13.81 -2.12 -11.68
N SER A 191 12.48 -2.01 -11.69
CA SER A 191 11.79 -0.94 -12.39
C SER A 191 12.04 0.44 -11.77
N ILE A 192 12.10 0.50 -10.44
CA ILE A 192 12.43 1.72 -9.71
C ILE A 192 13.86 2.16 -10.03
N HIS A 193 14.82 1.25 -9.96
CA HIS A 193 16.22 1.52 -10.29
C HIS A 193 16.41 1.92 -11.77
N MET A 194 15.71 1.26 -12.69
CA MET A 194 15.72 1.63 -14.12
C MET A 194 15.17 3.04 -14.34
N ALA A 195 14.22 3.47 -13.54
CA ALA A 195 13.70 4.84 -13.55
C ALA A 195 14.62 5.85 -12.81
N GLY A 196 15.78 5.41 -12.28
CA GLY A 196 16.73 6.24 -11.53
C GLY A 196 16.31 6.53 -10.09
N GLY A 197 15.24 5.90 -9.61
CA GLY A 197 14.68 6.07 -8.27
C GLY A 197 15.36 5.19 -7.21
N LYS A 198 14.84 5.28 -6.00
CA LYS A 198 15.25 4.49 -4.84
C LYS A 198 14.08 3.73 -4.25
N ALA A 199 14.32 2.45 -3.92
CA ALA A 199 13.31 1.51 -3.42
C ALA A 199 13.41 1.33 -1.90
N PHE A 200 12.30 1.59 -1.20
CA PHE A 200 12.18 1.44 0.25
C PHE A 200 11.06 0.45 0.60
N LEU A 201 11.31 -0.46 1.53
CA LEU A 201 10.24 -1.29 2.07
C LEU A 201 9.27 -0.41 2.87
N ALA A 202 7.99 -0.37 2.49
CA ALA A 202 6.95 0.36 3.18
C ALA A 202 6.57 -0.33 4.50
N HIS A 203 6.25 0.44 5.52
CA HIS A 203 5.63 0.05 6.82
C HIS A 203 5.86 -1.42 7.27
N PRO A 204 7.11 -1.87 7.52
CA PRO A 204 7.44 -3.28 7.73
C PRO A 204 6.64 -3.99 8.82
N PHE A 205 6.15 -3.26 9.84
CA PHE A 205 5.36 -3.83 10.93
C PHE A 205 3.86 -4.02 10.61
N GLU A 206 3.36 -3.44 9.51
CA GLU A 206 1.97 -3.68 9.08
C GLU A 206 1.73 -5.13 8.63
N TYR A 207 2.74 -5.77 8.07
CA TYR A 207 2.63 -7.15 7.59
C TYR A 207 2.49 -8.19 8.69
N LYS A 208 2.77 -7.81 9.96
CA LYS A 208 2.62 -8.68 11.16
C LYS A 208 3.38 -10.00 11.03
N PHE A 209 4.58 -9.95 10.46
CA PHE A 209 5.47 -11.11 10.43
C PHE A 209 5.90 -11.51 11.84
N ASN A 210 6.15 -12.82 12.06
CA ASN A 210 6.66 -13.32 13.32
C ASN A 210 8.03 -12.69 13.65
N ASN A 211 8.86 -12.47 12.64
CA ASN A 211 10.15 -11.76 12.75
C ASN A 211 10.32 -10.83 11.54
N THR A 212 10.02 -9.56 11.73
CA THR A 212 10.09 -8.54 10.68
C THR A 212 11.52 -8.35 10.15
N LEU A 213 12.52 -8.34 11.03
CA LEU A 213 13.92 -8.12 10.61
C LEU A 213 14.46 -9.29 9.79
N GLU A 214 14.13 -10.52 10.17
CA GLU A 214 14.49 -11.72 9.40
C GLU A 214 13.84 -11.69 8.02
N PHE A 215 12.57 -11.30 7.92
CA PHE A 215 11.92 -11.14 6.63
C PHE A 215 12.62 -10.09 5.75
N ILE A 216 13.04 -8.97 6.33
CA ILE A 216 13.81 -7.96 5.60
C ILE A 216 15.14 -8.55 5.10
N ASP A 217 15.85 -9.33 5.92
CA ASP A 217 17.07 -10.03 5.51
C ASP A 217 16.82 -11.01 4.37
N GLU A 218 15.69 -11.73 4.37
CA GLU A 218 15.33 -12.68 3.31
C GLU A 218 15.06 -11.97 1.96
N ILE A 219 14.25 -10.92 1.96
CA ILE A 219 13.94 -10.20 0.71
C ILE A 219 15.16 -9.49 0.14
N ARG A 220 16.05 -8.97 0.98
CA ARG A 220 17.30 -8.33 0.55
C ARG A 220 18.28 -9.34 -0.12
N LYS A 221 18.24 -10.63 0.24
CA LYS A 221 18.98 -11.67 -0.47
C LYS A 221 18.47 -11.92 -1.89
N ILE A 222 17.17 -11.69 -2.11
CA ILE A 222 16.54 -11.81 -3.42
C ILE A 222 16.92 -10.59 -4.28
N ARG A 223 16.68 -9.37 -3.74
CA ARG A 223 17.07 -8.11 -4.38
C ARG A 223 17.35 -7.06 -3.31
N GLU A 224 18.47 -6.33 -3.42
CA GLU A 224 18.85 -5.33 -2.44
C GLU A 224 17.91 -4.11 -2.51
N LEU A 225 17.50 -3.61 -1.33
CA LEU A 225 16.76 -2.37 -1.13
C LEU A 225 17.69 -1.20 -0.90
N ASP A 226 17.27 0.00 -1.30
CA ASP A 226 17.99 1.23 -0.93
C ASP A 226 17.70 1.64 0.51
N GLY A 227 16.48 1.38 1.00
CA GLY A 227 16.08 1.83 2.32
C GLY A 227 14.86 1.13 2.91
N ILE A 228 14.45 1.62 4.07
CA ILE A 228 13.29 1.13 4.82
C ILE A 228 12.51 2.33 5.37
N GLU A 229 11.20 2.24 5.33
CA GLU A 229 10.34 3.17 6.06
C GLU A 229 10.39 2.85 7.56
N CYS A 230 11.16 3.65 8.30
CA CYS A 230 11.34 3.47 9.75
C CYS A 230 10.27 4.21 10.56
N TYR A 231 9.85 5.37 10.09
CA TYR A 231 8.85 6.20 10.76
C TYR A 231 7.48 5.98 10.09
N HIS A 232 6.61 5.26 10.77
CA HIS A 232 5.25 4.98 10.32
C HIS A 232 4.32 4.76 11.52
N PRO A 233 3.00 5.05 11.44
CA PRO A 233 2.06 4.83 12.54
C PRO A 233 2.04 3.41 13.13
N SER A 234 2.36 2.38 12.34
CA SER A 234 2.49 1.00 12.84
C SER A 234 3.75 0.74 13.67
N ALA A 235 4.70 1.66 13.61
CA ALA A 235 5.97 1.59 14.34
C ALA A 235 6.04 2.55 15.55
N GLU A 236 4.99 3.34 15.82
CA GLU A 236 4.99 4.30 16.94
C GLU A 236 5.06 3.61 18.33
N GLU A 237 4.61 2.35 18.42
CA GLU A 237 4.60 1.59 19.67
C GLU A 237 5.83 0.68 19.78
N ASP A 238 6.11 0.20 21.01
CA ASP A 238 7.10 -0.85 21.29
C ASP A 238 8.53 -0.53 20.82
N ASN A 239 8.92 0.75 20.76
CA ASN A 239 10.24 1.17 20.30
C ASN A 239 10.62 0.72 18.87
N ARG A 240 9.62 0.38 18.04
CA ARG A 240 9.82 -0.21 16.71
C ARG A 240 10.56 0.73 15.75
N ILE A 241 10.31 2.05 15.83
CA ILE A 241 11.05 3.05 15.06
C ILE A 241 12.56 2.91 15.30
N ASN A 242 12.99 2.84 16.57
CA ASN A 242 14.41 2.70 16.86
C ASN A 242 14.96 1.35 16.40
N ILE A 243 14.22 0.28 16.54
CA ILE A 243 14.61 -1.06 16.04
C ILE A 243 14.89 -1.01 14.53
N LEU A 244 14.00 -0.39 13.73
CA LEU A 244 14.19 -0.25 12.28
C LEU A 244 15.36 0.69 11.95
N LYS A 245 15.52 1.79 12.69
CA LYS A 245 16.65 2.73 12.50
C LYS A 245 18.00 2.08 12.78
N GLU A 246 18.11 1.33 13.87
CA GLU A 246 19.31 0.56 14.21
C GLU A 246 19.64 -0.47 13.15
N TYR A 247 18.62 -1.20 12.69
CA TYR A 247 18.77 -2.16 11.60
C TYR A 247 19.21 -1.48 10.30
N ALA A 248 18.56 -0.39 9.90
CA ALA A 248 18.92 0.36 8.70
C ALA A 248 20.34 0.88 8.74
N ASN A 249 20.75 1.51 9.87
CA ASN A 249 22.11 2.01 10.05
C ASN A 249 23.17 0.90 10.02
N LYS A 250 22.90 -0.25 10.67
CA LYS A 250 23.80 -1.41 10.68
C LYS A 250 24.01 -1.99 9.27
N ASN A 251 22.99 -1.91 8.43
CA ASN A 251 22.99 -2.48 7.09
C ASN A 251 23.24 -1.46 5.97
N ASN A 252 23.62 -0.22 6.30
CA ASN A 252 23.83 0.89 5.36
C ASN A 252 22.61 1.19 4.48
N LEU A 253 21.39 0.99 5.00
CA LEU A 253 20.15 1.34 4.33
C LEU A 253 19.75 2.78 4.63
N TYR A 254 19.13 3.43 3.67
CA TYR A 254 18.50 4.72 3.85
C TYR A 254 17.25 4.60 4.72
N ILE A 255 16.82 5.71 5.28
CA ILE A 255 15.63 5.81 6.13
C ILE A 255 14.64 6.73 5.46
N SER A 256 13.38 6.31 5.42
CA SER A 256 12.24 7.16 5.08
C SER A 256 11.19 7.12 6.19
N GLY A 257 10.11 7.87 6.00
CA GLY A 257 8.97 7.83 6.89
C GLY A 257 7.89 8.80 6.49
N GLY A 258 6.67 8.48 6.88
CA GLY A 258 5.50 9.29 6.64
C GLY A 258 4.32 8.88 7.48
N SER A 259 3.23 9.63 7.36
CA SER A 259 2.01 9.40 8.12
C SER A 259 1.15 8.28 7.56
N ASP A 260 1.31 7.95 6.28
CA ASP A 260 0.40 7.08 5.55
C ASP A 260 -1.06 7.60 5.61
N TYR A 261 -1.19 8.92 5.45
CA TYR A 261 -2.45 9.63 5.53
C TYR A 261 -3.36 9.30 4.35
N HIS A 262 -4.63 8.99 4.66
CA HIS A 262 -5.67 8.69 3.68
C HIS A 262 -6.94 9.57 3.82
N GLY A 263 -6.97 10.43 4.85
CA GLY A 263 -8.18 11.16 5.21
C GLY A 263 -9.19 10.29 5.96
N SER A 264 -10.48 10.38 5.59
CA SER A 264 -11.55 9.65 6.29
C SER A 264 -11.44 8.12 6.31
N PRO A 265 -10.78 7.45 5.35
CA PRO A 265 -10.48 6.00 5.47
C PRO A 265 -9.61 5.63 6.67
N LYS A 266 -8.71 6.52 7.10
CA LYS A 266 -7.85 6.36 8.30
C LYS A 266 -8.00 7.58 9.22
N PRO A 267 -9.16 7.75 9.91
CA PRO A 267 -9.49 9.00 10.61
C PRO A 267 -8.59 9.34 11.79
N ASP A 268 -7.87 8.35 12.32
CA ASP A 268 -6.94 8.52 13.45
C ASP A 268 -5.52 8.91 13.02
N ILE A 269 -5.30 9.12 11.71
CA ILE A 269 -4.00 9.47 11.14
C ILE A 269 -4.00 10.92 10.68
N GLU A 270 -3.01 11.69 11.12
CA GLU A 270 -2.80 13.08 10.71
C GLU A 270 -1.51 13.25 9.91
N ILE A 271 -1.55 14.12 8.90
CA ILE A 271 -0.36 14.52 8.12
C ILE A 271 0.74 15.05 9.06
N GLY A 272 1.95 14.57 8.87
CA GLY A 272 3.15 15.00 9.59
C GLY A 272 3.29 14.46 11.00
N SER A 273 2.25 13.83 11.58
CA SER A 273 2.27 13.35 12.96
C SER A 273 1.74 11.92 13.17
N GLY A 274 1.24 11.27 12.12
CA GLY A 274 0.71 9.91 12.21
C GLY A 274 -0.44 9.82 13.21
N LYS A 275 -0.30 8.98 14.23
CA LYS A 275 -1.25 8.91 15.36
C LYS A 275 -1.02 9.99 16.42
N GLY A 276 -0.20 11.00 16.12
CA GLY A 276 0.09 12.14 16.96
C GLY A 276 1.49 12.16 17.58
N SER A 277 2.29 11.12 17.42
CA SER A 277 3.64 11.04 18.01
C SER A 277 4.78 11.01 17.00
N LEU A 278 4.52 10.87 15.70
CA LEU A 278 5.56 10.90 14.68
C LEU A 278 6.19 12.30 14.61
N GLN A 279 7.52 12.32 14.66
CA GLN A 279 8.33 13.51 14.44
C GLN A 279 9.45 13.12 13.46
N ILE A 280 9.26 13.48 12.19
CA ILE A 280 10.19 13.11 11.13
C ILE A 280 10.94 14.36 10.70
N HIS A 281 12.25 14.35 10.89
CA HIS A 281 13.15 15.45 10.55
C HIS A 281 13.81 15.21 9.19
N LYS A 282 14.14 16.29 8.50
CA LYS A 282 14.72 16.23 7.13
C LYS A 282 16.13 15.63 7.06
N ASP A 283 16.84 15.51 8.17
CA ASP A 283 18.15 14.88 8.21
C ASP A 283 18.17 13.44 7.68
N ILE A 284 17.04 12.74 7.73
CA ILE A 284 16.95 11.38 7.21
C ILE A 284 17.04 11.33 5.68
N ILE A 285 16.65 12.40 4.96
CA ILE A 285 16.67 12.44 3.50
C ILE A 285 18.00 12.97 2.93
N GLU A 286 18.80 13.68 3.70
CA GLU A 286 20.06 14.30 3.24
C GLU A 286 21.06 13.31 2.65
N LYS A 287 20.96 12.04 3.04
CA LYS A 287 21.84 10.97 2.54
C LYS A 287 21.46 10.46 1.16
N TRP A 288 20.21 10.61 0.75
CA TRP A 288 19.71 9.96 -0.45
C TRP A 288 18.91 10.88 -1.39
N HIS A 289 18.44 12.02 -0.92
CA HIS A 289 17.80 13.05 -1.74
C HIS A 289 18.73 14.25 -1.92
N ARG A 290 18.83 14.75 -3.14
CA ARG A 290 19.58 15.99 -3.48
C ARG A 290 18.63 16.91 -4.20
N ASP A 291 18.52 18.15 -3.69
CA ASP A 291 17.73 19.24 -4.29
C ASP A 291 18.20 19.61 -5.70
#